data_117abad61adf9b6f4d36f865e7c941d4
#
_entry.id   117abad61adf9b6f4d36f865e7c941d4
#
_cell.length_a   1.000
_cell.length_b   1.000
_cell.length_c   1.000
_cell.angle_alpha   90.00
_cell.angle_beta   90.00
_cell.angle_gamma   90.00
#
_symmetry.space_group_name_H-M   'P 1'
#
loop_
_entity.id
_entity.type
_entity.pdbx_description
1 polymer ?
#
loop_
_entity_poly.entity_id
_entity_poly.type
_entity_poly.pdbx_seq_one_letter_code
_entity_poly.pdbx_strand_id
1 'polypeptide(L)'
;MSRTDIEFKTIDHVTLRGWIFKPADVKGKLPCLVMAHGFACLQEMHLDTLAERLTSTLPIACLVYDHHGFGASDQKEKEPRNEVVPTHQNSDLQDAITYAQSREDIDALKIGVWGYSYGGGHALWIGANDRRVKTVIAVAPFTTGDVVQNNTRSDFEDALDDMLAQGMDPGFDRTSR
;
A
#
# COMPACT_ATOMS: atom_id res chain seq x y z
N MET A 1 -6.11 -21.09 3.24
CA MET A 1 -5.95 -19.65 3.46
C MET A 1 -7.20 -19.12 4.15
N SER A 2 -7.08 -18.21 5.12
CA SER A 2 -8.18 -17.52 5.78
C SER A 2 -8.00 -15.99 5.64
N ARG A 3 -9.12 -15.28 5.45
CA ARG A 3 -9.20 -13.81 5.54
C ARG A 3 -10.04 -13.44 6.75
N THR A 4 -9.60 -12.48 7.52
CA THR A 4 -10.33 -11.94 8.66
C THR A 4 -10.35 -10.42 8.55
N ASP A 5 -11.52 -9.81 8.73
CA ASP A 5 -11.67 -8.37 8.82
C ASP A 5 -10.99 -7.87 10.09
N ILE A 6 -10.31 -6.75 9.98
CA ILE A 6 -9.61 -6.10 11.08
C ILE A 6 -9.94 -4.62 11.13
N GLU A 7 -9.89 -4.09 12.35
CA GLU A 7 -9.86 -2.64 12.58
C GLU A 7 -8.86 -2.33 13.68
N PHE A 8 -8.22 -1.18 13.58
CA PHE A 8 -7.29 -0.69 14.57
C PHE A 8 -7.29 0.83 14.62
N LYS A 9 -6.85 1.38 15.75
CA LYS A 9 -6.74 2.82 15.95
C LYS A 9 -5.34 3.30 15.60
N THR A 10 -5.27 4.41 14.88
CA THR A 10 -4.04 5.18 14.72
C THR A 10 -3.69 5.93 16.02
N ILE A 11 -2.47 6.46 16.09
CA ILE A 11 -2.02 7.26 17.23
C ILE A 11 -2.91 8.49 17.47
N ASP A 12 -3.54 9.00 16.43
CA ASP A 12 -4.46 10.14 16.47
C ASP A 12 -5.95 9.72 16.47
N HIS A 13 -6.21 8.46 16.87
CA HIS A 13 -7.53 7.86 17.14
C HIS A 13 -8.44 7.67 15.91
N VAL A 14 -7.94 7.77 14.69
CA VAL A 14 -8.68 7.37 13.49
C VAL A 14 -8.77 5.85 13.43
N THR A 15 -9.92 5.29 13.04
CA THR A 15 -10.06 3.85 12.84
C THR A 15 -9.69 3.49 11.41
N LEU A 16 -8.65 2.70 11.25
CA LEU A 16 -8.32 2.07 9.97
C LEU A 16 -8.93 0.67 9.91
N ARG A 17 -9.38 0.30 8.70
CA ARG A 17 -10.01 -1.00 8.43
C ARG A 17 -9.27 -1.70 7.31
N GLY A 18 -9.25 -3.02 7.44
CA GLY A 18 -8.52 -3.84 6.49
C GLY A 18 -8.79 -5.32 6.66
N TRP A 19 -7.88 -6.10 6.13
CA TRP A 19 -7.91 -7.57 6.23
C TRP A 19 -6.56 -8.11 6.64
N ILE A 20 -6.59 -9.20 7.39
CA ILE A 20 -5.43 -10.06 7.58
C ILE A 20 -5.66 -11.40 6.89
N PHE A 21 -4.71 -11.78 6.06
CA PHE A 21 -4.68 -13.05 5.35
C PHE A 21 -3.65 -13.97 6.00
N LYS A 22 -3.98 -15.25 6.16
CA LYS A 22 -3.08 -16.25 6.75
C LYS A 22 -3.22 -17.60 6.02
N PRO A 23 -2.14 -18.40 5.96
CA PRO A 23 -2.23 -19.81 5.54
C PRO A 23 -3.21 -20.60 6.43
N ALA A 24 -3.82 -21.65 5.90
CA ALA A 24 -4.87 -22.42 6.60
C ALA A 24 -4.34 -23.18 7.82
N ASP A 25 -3.16 -23.80 7.74
CA ASP A 25 -2.75 -24.86 8.67
C ASP A 25 -1.40 -24.57 9.35
N VAL A 26 -1.07 -23.29 9.60
CA VAL A 26 0.19 -22.95 10.26
C VAL A 26 0.02 -22.89 11.76
N LYS A 27 0.87 -23.63 12.48
CA LYS A 27 0.97 -23.57 13.95
C LYS A 27 2.02 -22.55 14.36
N GLY A 28 1.70 -21.75 15.37
CA GLY A 28 2.60 -20.74 15.94
C GLY A 28 2.48 -19.36 15.28
N LYS A 29 3.43 -18.50 15.65
CA LYS A 29 3.43 -17.11 15.16
C LYS A 29 4.01 -17.02 13.75
N LEU A 30 3.39 -16.19 12.91
CA LEU A 30 3.79 -15.96 11.52
C LEU A 30 4.58 -14.67 11.37
N PRO A 31 5.59 -14.63 10.50
CA PRO A 31 6.06 -13.36 9.93
C PRO A 31 4.88 -12.61 9.29
N CYS A 32 4.89 -11.27 9.35
CA CYS A 32 3.83 -10.47 8.75
C CYS A 32 4.38 -9.48 7.74
N LEU A 33 3.74 -9.43 6.57
CA LEU A 33 3.97 -8.42 5.56
C LEU A 33 2.82 -7.40 5.61
N VAL A 34 3.14 -6.17 6.04
CA VAL A 34 2.19 -5.05 6.04
C VAL A 34 2.26 -4.39 4.66
N MET A 35 1.12 -4.25 4.00
CA MET A 35 1.07 -3.92 2.57
C MET A 35 0.35 -2.58 2.35
N ALA A 36 1.05 -1.66 1.67
CA ALA A 36 0.55 -0.32 1.32
C ALA A 36 0.16 -0.25 -0.16
N HIS A 37 -1.05 0.23 -0.44
CA HIS A 37 -1.55 0.44 -1.79
C HIS A 37 -0.92 1.66 -2.50
N GLY A 38 -1.10 1.77 -3.82
CA GLY A 38 -0.63 2.88 -4.64
C GLY A 38 -1.44 4.17 -4.44
N PHE A 39 -1.07 5.21 -5.23
CA PHE A 39 -1.75 6.51 -5.20
C PHE A 39 -3.25 6.37 -5.44
N ALA A 40 -4.06 6.92 -4.53
CA ALA A 40 -5.52 6.92 -4.59
C ALA A 40 -6.17 5.53 -4.77
N CYS A 41 -5.41 4.44 -4.55
CA CYS A 41 -5.94 3.08 -4.59
C CYS A 41 -6.64 2.70 -3.27
N LEU A 42 -7.26 1.53 -3.28
CA LEU A 42 -7.88 0.88 -2.14
C LEU A 42 -7.30 -0.53 -1.97
N GLN A 43 -7.48 -1.10 -0.77
CA GLN A 43 -7.08 -2.48 -0.47
C GLN A 43 -7.72 -3.52 -1.42
N GLU A 44 -8.89 -3.21 -2.00
CA GLU A 44 -9.64 -4.07 -2.94
C GLU A 44 -9.08 -4.02 -4.37
N MET A 45 -8.14 -3.10 -4.66
CA MET A 45 -7.55 -2.96 -5.98
C MET A 45 -6.35 -3.88 -6.16
N HIS A 46 -6.61 -5.21 -6.19
CA HIS A 46 -5.66 -6.31 -6.37
C HIS A 46 -4.66 -6.54 -5.23
N LEU A 47 -4.68 -5.74 -4.17
CA LEU A 47 -3.79 -5.97 -3.02
C LEU A 47 -4.26 -7.20 -2.21
N ASP A 48 -5.56 -7.38 -2.11
CA ASP A 48 -6.21 -8.57 -1.57
C ASP A 48 -5.82 -9.85 -2.31
N THR A 49 -5.93 -9.83 -3.64
CA THR A 49 -5.56 -10.96 -4.50
C THR A 49 -4.07 -11.32 -4.37
N LEU A 50 -3.20 -10.30 -4.26
CA LEU A 50 -1.78 -10.55 -4.02
C LEU A 50 -1.53 -11.15 -2.64
N ALA A 51 -2.20 -10.63 -1.60
CA ALA A 51 -2.11 -11.17 -0.24
C ALA A 51 -2.57 -12.62 -0.17
N GLU A 52 -3.68 -12.95 -0.84
CA GLU A 52 -4.18 -14.33 -0.98
C GLU A 52 -3.14 -15.24 -1.61
N ARG A 53 -2.55 -14.82 -2.73
CA ARG A 53 -1.54 -15.60 -3.43
C ARG A 53 -0.29 -15.82 -2.57
N LEU A 54 0.20 -14.79 -1.91
CA LEU A 54 1.38 -14.89 -1.05
C LEU A 54 1.12 -15.86 0.11
N THR A 55 0.00 -15.73 0.80
CA THR A 55 -0.35 -16.57 1.95
C THR A 55 -0.74 -17.99 1.58
N SER A 56 -1.12 -18.25 0.31
CA SER A 56 -1.35 -19.62 -0.18
C SER A 56 -0.06 -20.38 -0.49
N THR A 57 1.05 -19.66 -0.69
CA THR A 57 2.33 -20.25 -1.13
C THR A 57 3.44 -20.12 -0.09
N LEU A 58 3.34 -19.18 0.82
CA LEU A 58 4.36 -18.85 1.82
C LEU A 58 3.79 -18.92 3.23
N PRO A 59 4.59 -19.32 4.24
CA PRO A 59 4.17 -19.34 5.63
C PRO A 59 4.28 -17.95 6.27
N ILE A 60 3.57 -16.96 5.71
CA ILE A 60 3.52 -15.58 6.18
C ILE A 60 2.07 -15.13 6.34
N ALA A 61 1.84 -14.11 7.18
CA ALA A 61 0.61 -13.34 7.18
C ALA A 61 0.78 -12.10 6.30
N CYS A 62 -0.30 -11.66 5.66
CA CYS A 62 -0.36 -10.39 4.95
C CYS A 62 -1.45 -9.52 5.58
N LEU A 63 -1.10 -8.30 5.97
CA LEU A 63 -2.02 -7.30 6.46
C LEU A 63 -2.18 -6.23 5.40
N VAL A 64 -3.39 -6.07 4.89
CA VAL A 64 -3.78 -5.02 3.94
C VAL A 64 -4.82 -4.12 4.60
N TYR A 65 -4.80 -2.82 4.30
CA TYR A 65 -5.71 -1.85 4.89
C TYR A 65 -5.87 -0.64 3.97
N ASP A 66 -6.95 0.11 4.18
CA ASP A 66 -7.12 1.43 3.57
C ASP A 66 -6.53 2.50 4.50
N HIS A 67 -5.77 3.44 3.93
CA HIS A 67 -5.32 4.63 4.67
C HIS A 67 -6.52 5.46 5.17
N HIS A 68 -6.30 6.28 6.19
CA HIS A 68 -7.38 7.12 6.69
C HIS A 68 -7.94 8.03 5.60
N GLY A 69 -9.25 8.25 5.63
CA GLY A 69 -9.98 8.97 4.58
C GLY A 69 -10.21 8.17 3.30
N PHE A 70 -9.68 6.93 3.19
CA PHE A 70 -9.88 6.07 2.02
C PHE A 70 -10.74 4.84 2.35
N GLY A 71 -11.41 4.31 1.33
CA GLY A 71 -12.17 3.06 1.39
C GLY A 71 -13.06 2.94 2.61
N ALA A 72 -12.85 1.88 3.38
CA ALA A 72 -13.59 1.59 4.59
C ALA A 72 -13.05 2.29 5.85
N SER A 73 -11.86 2.90 5.78
CA SER A 73 -11.25 3.59 6.92
C SER A 73 -11.92 4.93 7.22
N ASP A 74 -11.92 5.30 8.49
CA ASP A 74 -12.44 6.60 8.94
C ASP A 74 -11.46 7.73 8.56
N GLN A 75 -11.85 8.96 8.81
CA GLN A 75 -11.02 10.18 8.75
C GLN A 75 -11.23 11.00 10.01
N LYS A 76 -10.37 11.98 10.24
CA LYS A 76 -10.61 12.96 11.29
C LYS A 76 -11.82 13.84 10.96
N GLU A 77 -12.46 14.32 12.00
CA GLU A 77 -13.54 15.28 11.85
C GLU A 77 -13.06 16.52 11.06
N LYS A 78 -13.82 16.91 10.05
CA LYS A 78 -13.57 18.02 9.12
C LYS A 78 -12.44 17.83 8.10
N GLU A 79 -11.74 16.69 8.09
CA GLU A 79 -10.84 16.37 7.00
C GLU A 79 -11.63 15.81 5.80
N PRO A 80 -11.26 16.20 4.57
CA PRO A 80 -11.90 15.64 3.38
C PRO A 80 -11.53 14.16 3.19
N ARG A 81 -12.43 13.40 2.57
CA ARG A 81 -12.09 12.04 2.12
C ARG A 81 -11.26 12.10 0.85
N ASN A 82 -10.47 11.02 0.66
CA ASN A 82 -9.65 10.79 -0.53
C ASN A 82 -8.56 11.85 -0.74
N GLU A 83 -8.15 12.51 0.32
CA GLU A 83 -7.00 13.42 0.30
C GLU A 83 -5.71 12.63 0.52
N VAL A 84 -4.74 12.79 -0.39
CA VAL A 84 -3.44 12.13 -0.27
C VAL A 84 -2.46 13.04 0.47
N VAL A 85 -2.21 12.72 1.73
CA VAL A 85 -1.22 13.40 2.56
C VAL A 85 -0.12 12.40 2.93
N PRO A 86 1.10 12.49 2.34
CA PRO A 86 2.15 11.49 2.52
C PRO A 86 2.51 11.22 3.97
N THR A 87 2.57 12.28 4.79
CA THR A 87 2.92 12.17 6.21
C THR A 87 1.88 11.40 7.02
N HIS A 88 0.60 11.59 6.69
CA HIS A 88 -0.49 10.83 7.31
C HIS A 88 -0.41 9.35 6.91
N GLN A 89 -0.23 9.05 5.62
CA GLN A 89 -0.14 7.67 5.15
C GLN A 89 1.10 6.93 5.68
N ASN A 90 2.21 7.63 5.89
CA ASN A 90 3.38 7.07 6.58
C ASN A 90 3.07 6.76 8.06
N SER A 91 2.35 7.66 8.76
CA SER A 91 1.89 7.40 10.12
C SER A 91 0.94 6.20 10.20
N ASP A 92 -0.02 6.11 9.28
CA ASP A 92 -0.92 4.95 9.18
C ASP A 92 -0.15 3.63 9.02
N LEU A 93 0.89 3.63 8.20
CA LEU A 93 1.72 2.44 7.98
C LEU A 93 2.49 2.06 9.26
N GLN A 94 2.97 3.04 10.05
CA GLN A 94 3.58 2.80 11.35
C GLN A 94 2.58 2.23 12.36
N ASP A 95 1.34 2.71 12.34
CA ASP A 95 0.26 2.21 13.19
C ASP A 95 -0.19 0.80 12.78
N ALA A 96 -0.22 0.51 11.49
CA ALA A 96 -0.47 -0.83 10.97
C ALA A 96 0.63 -1.84 11.39
N ILE A 97 1.90 -1.41 11.42
CA ILE A 97 3.01 -2.19 11.96
C ILE A 97 2.82 -2.43 13.47
N THR A 98 2.43 -1.40 14.22
CA THR A 98 2.16 -1.50 15.66
C THR A 98 1.02 -2.49 15.92
N TYR A 99 -0.06 -2.41 15.15
CA TYR A 99 -1.16 -3.35 15.23
C TYR A 99 -0.72 -4.78 14.90
N ALA A 100 0.05 -4.98 13.82
CA ALA A 100 0.57 -6.30 13.48
C ALA A 100 1.40 -6.89 14.63
N GLN A 101 2.26 -6.09 15.27
CA GLN A 101 3.08 -6.54 16.40
C GLN A 101 2.27 -6.88 17.66
N SER A 102 1.13 -6.25 17.88
CA SER A 102 0.26 -6.49 19.04
C SER A 102 -0.51 -7.81 18.96
N ARG A 103 -0.55 -8.43 17.79
CA ARG A 103 -1.30 -9.66 17.56
C ARG A 103 -0.58 -10.89 18.12
N GLU A 104 -1.31 -11.77 18.73
CA GLU A 104 -0.78 -13.02 19.31
C GLU A 104 -0.32 -14.04 18.25
N ASP A 105 -0.90 -13.98 17.05
CA ASP A 105 -0.63 -14.87 15.94
C ASP A 105 0.52 -14.38 15.01
N ILE A 106 1.10 -13.21 15.30
CA ILE A 106 2.20 -12.62 14.53
C ILE A 106 3.51 -12.64 15.34
N ASP A 107 4.61 -12.95 14.66
CA ASP A 107 5.96 -12.78 15.20
C ASP A 107 6.38 -11.32 15.11
N ALA A 108 6.30 -10.61 16.23
CA ALA A 108 6.59 -9.18 16.32
C ALA A 108 8.03 -8.81 15.89
N LEU A 109 8.95 -9.78 15.83
CA LEU A 109 10.33 -9.59 15.39
C LEU A 109 10.52 -9.81 13.89
N LYS A 110 9.48 -10.24 13.17
CA LYS A 110 9.51 -10.57 11.74
C LYS A 110 8.45 -9.80 10.96
N ILE A 111 8.52 -8.48 11.04
CA ILE A 111 7.65 -7.58 10.27
C ILE A 111 8.38 -7.13 9.00
N GLY A 112 7.76 -7.30 7.86
CA GLY A 112 8.15 -6.73 6.59
C GLY A 112 7.12 -5.72 6.11
N VAL A 113 7.51 -4.85 5.20
CA VAL A 113 6.60 -3.94 4.49
C VAL A 113 6.66 -4.18 2.99
N TRP A 114 5.53 -4.08 2.34
CA TRP A 114 5.38 -4.15 0.89
C TRP A 114 4.63 -2.92 0.40
N GLY A 115 5.05 -2.37 -0.73
CA GLY A 115 4.32 -1.27 -1.35
C GLY A 115 4.51 -1.22 -2.86
N TYR A 116 3.48 -0.78 -3.56
CA TYR A 116 3.47 -0.56 -5.00
C TYR A 116 3.35 0.92 -5.32
N SER A 117 4.11 1.40 -6.31
CA SER A 117 4.05 2.78 -6.79
C SER A 117 4.22 3.77 -5.62
N TYR A 118 3.22 4.56 -5.32
CA TYR A 118 3.21 5.51 -4.20
C TYR A 118 3.39 4.80 -2.85
N GLY A 119 2.70 3.68 -2.62
CA GLY A 119 2.92 2.82 -1.46
C GLY A 119 4.33 2.22 -1.42
N GLY A 120 4.98 2.04 -2.58
CA GLY A 120 6.39 1.66 -2.67
C GLY A 120 7.31 2.74 -2.10
N GLY A 121 7.01 4.01 -2.33
CA GLY A 121 7.69 5.15 -1.71
C GLY A 121 7.52 5.14 -0.18
N HIS A 122 6.30 4.89 0.32
CA HIS A 122 6.05 4.74 1.75
C HIS A 122 6.81 3.57 2.35
N ALA A 123 6.85 2.42 1.66
CA ALA A 123 7.59 1.25 2.13
C ALA A 123 9.10 1.53 2.28
N LEU A 124 9.71 2.26 1.33
CA LEU A 124 11.11 2.69 1.42
C LEU A 124 11.32 3.67 2.57
N TRP A 125 10.43 4.65 2.71
CA TRP A 125 10.53 5.63 3.80
C TRP A 125 10.42 4.98 5.17
N ILE A 126 9.45 4.08 5.36
CA ILE A 126 9.26 3.33 6.61
C ILE A 126 10.47 2.43 6.87
N GLY A 127 10.98 1.72 5.86
CA GLY A 127 12.14 0.85 6.01
C GLY A 127 13.41 1.58 6.45
N ALA A 128 13.54 2.86 6.09
CA ALA A 128 14.65 3.70 6.51
C ALA A 128 14.46 4.28 7.93
N ASN A 129 13.23 4.48 8.39
CA ASN A 129 12.92 5.23 9.61
C ASN A 129 12.37 4.35 10.75
N ASP A 130 11.91 3.14 10.49
CA ASP A 130 11.32 2.25 11.49
C ASP A 130 12.12 0.95 11.66
N ARG A 131 12.86 0.85 12.75
CA ARG A 131 13.72 -0.31 13.05
C ARG A 131 12.97 -1.63 13.27
N ARG A 132 11.66 -1.59 13.44
CA ARG A 132 10.80 -2.78 13.56
C ARG A 132 10.72 -3.54 12.24
N VAL A 133 10.86 -2.83 11.11
CA VAL A 133 10.84 -3.41 9.77
C VAL A 133 12.13 -4.18 9.50
N LYS A 134 12.00 -5.44 9.08
CA LYS A 134 13.12 -6.34 8.79
C LYS A 134 13.32 -6.57 7.30
N THR A 135 12.31 -6.29 6.51
CA THR A 135 12.34 -6.45 5.05
C THR A 135 11.48 -5.40 4.39
N VAL A 136 11.93 -4.89 3.26
CA VAL A 136 11.18 -3.94 2.42
C VAL A 136 11.08 -4.52 1.01
N ILE A 137 9.87 -4.54 0.49
CA ILE A 137 9.58 -4.89 -0.91
C ILE A 137 8.89 -3.68 -1.54
N ALA A 138 9.61 -2.92 -2.33
CA ALA A 138 9.07 -1.76 -3.04
C ALA A 138 8.99 -2.07 -4.53
N VAL A 139 7.78 -2.11 -5.07
CA VAL A 139 7.52 -2.42 -6.48
C VAL A 139 7.24 -1.11 -7.22
N ALA A 140 8.07 -0.80 -8.22
CA ALA A 140 8.00 0.44 -9.00
C ALA A 140 7.78 1.70 -8.11
N PRO A 141 8.64 1.93 -7.10
CA PRO A 141 8.38 2.93 -6.06
C PRO A 141 8.40 4.35 -6.63
N PHE A 142 7.40 5.14 -6.24
CA PHE A 142 7.42 6.58 -6.45
C PHE A 142 8.20 7.25 -5.31
N THR A 143 9.39 7.78 -5.61
CA THR A 143 10.34 8.23 -4.58
C THR A 143 10.56 9.74 -4.54
N THR A 144 10.15 10.49 -5.57
CA THR A 144 10.34 11.94 -5.62
C THR A 144 9.24 12.62 -6.44
N GLY A 145 8.78 13.77 -5.95
CA GLY A 145 7.88 14.67 -6.68
C GLY A 145 8.58 15.48 -7.78
N ASP A 146 9.91 15.58 -7.75
CA ASP A 146 10.68 16.40 -8.68
C ASP A 146 10.60 15.87 -10.12
N VAL A 147 10.50 14.54 -10.28
CA VAL A 147 10.32 13.90 -11.59
C VAL A 147 8.99 14.28 -12.23
N VAL A 148 7.93 14.45 -11.41
CA VAL A 148 6.60 14.84 -11.91
C VAL A 148 6.55 16.32 -12.29
N GLN A 149 7.33 17.18 -11.62
CA GLN A 149 7.41 18.61 -11.95
C GLN A 149 8.24 18.87 -13.21
N ASN A 150 9.23 18.02 -13.49
CA ASN A 150 10.13 18.17 -14.65
C ASN A 150 9.66 17.38 -15.88
N ASN A 151 8.87 16.33 -15.72
CA ASN A 151 8.13 15.70 -16.81
C ASN A 151 6.91 16.55 -17.12
N THR A 152 7.12 17.55 -17.93
CA THR A 152 6.04 18.39 -18.39
C THR A 152 5.07 17.56 -19.23
N ARG A 153 3.84 18.01 -19.31
CA ARG A 153 2.80 17.45 -20.20
C ARG A 153 3.31 17.32 -21.65
N SER A 154 4.28 18.17 -22.04
CA SER A 154 4.95 18.11 -23.34
C SER A 154 5.70 16.78 -23.54
N ASP A 155 6.48 16.32 -22.56
CA ASP A 155 7.29 15.09 -22.72
C ASP A 155 6.42 13.84 -22.90
N PHE A 156 5.26 13.82 -22.25
CA PHE A 156 4.28 12.74 -22.42
C PHE A 156 3.58 12.85 -23.79
N GLU A 157 3.21 14.06 -24.22
CA GLU A 157 2.58 14.30 -25.51
C GLU A 157 3.55 13.99 -26.65
N ASP A 158 4.83 14.37 -26.52
CA ASP A 158 5.89 14.07 -27.49
C ASP A 158 6.15 12.56 -27.59
N ALA A 159 6.25 11.86 -26.44
CA ALA A 159 6.40 10.40 -26.41
C ALA A 159 5.20 9.67 -27.04
N LEU A 160 3.99 10.20 -26.83
CA LEU A 160 2.77 9.65 -27.40
C LEU A 160 2.71 9.88 -28.92
N ASP A 161 3.11 11.06 -29.39
CA ASP A 161 3.18 11.37 -30.81
C ASP A 161 4.24 10.51 -31.53
N ASP A 162 5.37 10.24 -30.88
CA ASP A 162 6.39 9.30 -31.36
C ASP A 162 5.85 7.87 -31.46
N MET A 163 5.07 7.40 -30.48
CA MET A 163 4.43 6.09 -30.54
C MET A 163 3.44 5.98 -31.69
N LEU A 164 2.62 7.02 -31.91
CA LEU A 164 1.66 7.07 -33.00
C LEU A 164 2.36 7.12 -34.37
N ALA A 165 3.46 7.86 -34.50
CA ALA A 165 4.26 7.92 -35.71
C ALA A 165 4.87 6.56 -36.08
N GLN A 166 5.13 5.71 -35.09
CA GLN A 166 5.61 4.33 -35.25
C GLN A 166 4.47 3.32 -35.45
N GLY A 167 3.22 3.78 -35.57
CA GLY A 167 2.04 2.90 -35.76
C GLY A 167 1.63 2.11 -34.54
N MET A 168 2.08 2.51 -33.35
CA MET A 168 1.66 1.91 -32.09
C MET A 168 0.32 2.50 -31.64
N ASP A 169 -0.63 1.65 -31.24
CA ASP A 169 -1.90 2.09 -30.65
C ASP A 169 -1.71 2.32 -29.14
N PRO A 170 -1.86 3.57 -28.64
CA PRO A 170 -1.71 3.87 -27.22
C PRO A 170 -2.87 3.34 -26.35
N GLY A 171 -3.92 2.76 -26.94
CA GLY A 171 -5.02 2.12 -26.22
C GLY A 171 -6.00 3.08 -25.53
N PHE A 172 -5.99 4.39 -25.84
CA PHE A 172 -6.97 5.33 -25.31
C PHE A 172 -7.47 6.34 -26.35
N ASP A 173 -8.72 6.75 -26.20
CA ASP A 173 -9.39 7.70 -27.08
C ASP A 173 -9.09 9.15 -26.68
N ARG A 174 -8.45 9.91 -27.56
CA ARG A 174 -8.17 11.35 -27.40
C ARG A 174 -9.41 12.24 -27.56
N THR A 175 -10.52 11.72 -28.06
CA THR A 175 -11.71 12.53 -28.38
C THR A 175 -12.65 12.73 -27.22
N SER A 176 -12.45 12.00 -26.11
CA SER A 176 -13.23 12.13 -24.87
C SER A 176 -12.65 13.22 -23.96
N ARG A 177 -12.83 14.48 -24.34
CA ARG A 177 -12.58 15.64 -23.46
C ARG A 177 -13.89 16.31 -23.09
#